data_b4536b3c881bfbe85e2cfa4fad472220
#
_entry.id   b4536b3c881bfbe85e2cfa4fad472220
#
_cell.length_a   1.000
_cell.length_b   1.000
_cell.length_c   1.000
_cell.angle_alpha   90.00
_cell.angle_beta   90.00
_cell.angle_gamma   90.00
#
_symmetry.space_group_name_H-M   'P 1'
#
loop_
_entity.id
_entity.type
_entity.pdbx_description
1 polymer ?
#
loop_
_entity_poly.entity_id
_entity_poly.type
_entity_poly.pdbx_seq_one_letter_code
_entity_poly.pdbx_strand_id
1 'polypeptide(L)'
;MSVKRFQIPEGMQDTLMGQCVRVRCVEQQLRTLFSRSGFAEIQTPILEYYRTFDDEVYGFDDHHVWKTFDRQGRVLAVRPDNTIPAVRIAASRLMGEPLPLRLCYIQNVAAFPAEGSSSLCESTQAGVELMGEKSALADAEVIALAIRSLQEAGLKEFQIDLGQVAFFKGFMQEAGLTPAQTETVRRYVEDKNMLALQLYLRECAVPGEVSKRLMKLPQLYGDETVLDEAEALTANSLCREATLNLKQILSALDDYGYGEYISIDLGMVHAVNYYSGMIFRGITGHLGRPLLSGGRYDGLPARYGRAMPATGFGLSINLLMAALISQGETFPAPAAGFVLGVSRQGLRAALDWAEQKRREGINISLQYGASKAELVQMVETGRAEKAACVTEGKVRVWSGEEKAWK
;
A
#
# COMPACT_ATOMS: atom_id res chain seq x y z
N MET A 1 27.90 -12.88 15.22
CA MET A 1 27.04 -13.18 16.40
C MET A 1 26.24 -14.44 16.10
N SER A 2 26.06 -15.38 17.07
CA SER A 2 25.23 -16.56 16.83
C SER A 2 23.76 -16.15 16.92
N VAL A 3 22.98 -16.45 15.89
CA VAL A 3 21.53 -16.20 15.87
C VAL A 3 20.85 -17.22 16.81
N LYS A 4 20.03 -16.72 17.77
CA LYS A 4 19.26 -17.59 18.65
C LYS A 4 18.05 -18.16 17.89
N ARG A 5 17.65 -19.41 18.19
CA ARG A 5 16.57 -20.13 17.48
C ARG A 5 15.21 -19.43 17.47
N PHE A 6 14.96 -18.47 18.35
CA PHE A 6 13.72 -17.72 18.48
C PHE A 6 13.81 -16.29 17.91
N GLN A 7 14.94 -15.91 17.31
CA GLN A 7 15.10 -14.61 16.66
C GLN A 7 14.56 -14.68 15.24
N ILE A 8 13.81 -13.67 14.87
CA ILE A 8 13.40 -13.40 13.49
C ILE A 8 14.46 -12.53 12.81
N PRO A 9 14.57 -12.55 11.48
CA PRO A 9 15.50 -11.68 10.75
C PRO A 9 15.20 -10.20 11.02
N GLU A 10 16.23 -9.38 10.93
CA GLU A 10 16.10 -7.93 11.03
C GLU A 10 15.16 -7.38 9.94
N GLY A 11 14.31 -6.43 10.30
CA GLY A 11 13.31 -5.88 9.40
C GLY A 11 12.08 -6.77 9.15
N MET A 12 11.99 -7.93 9.79
CA MET A 12 10.79 -8.79 9.77
C MET A 12 9.97 -8.60 11.04
N GLN A 13 8.67 -8.89 10.98
CA GLN A 13 7.75 -8.76 12.12
C GLN A 13 6.70 -9.85 12.12
N ASP A 14 6.47 -10.45 13.30
CA ASP A 14 5.30 -11.31 13.52
C ASP A 14 4.04 -10.47 13.72
N THR A 15 2.97 -10.84 13.04
CA THR A 15 1.63 -10.27 13.26
C THR A 15 0.78 -11.27 14.04
N LEU A 16 0.32 -10.89 15.23
CA LEU A 16 -0.30 -11.81 16.17
C LEU A 16 -1.77 -11.45 16.48
N MET A 17 -2.57 -12.49 16.76
CA MET A 17 -3.91 -12.41 17.37
C MET A 17 -4.81 -11.29 16.77
N GLY A 18 -5.17 -10.29 17.57
CA GLY A 18 -6.09 -9.23 17.18
C GLY A 18 -5.60 -8.41 16.00
N GLN A 19 -4.30 -8.12 15.92
CA GLN A 19 -3.72 -7.46 14.74
C GLN A 19 -3.89 -8.32 13.49
N CYS A 20 -3.65 -9.65 13.58
CA CYS A 20 -3.84 -10.54 12.44
C CYS A 20 -5.29 -10.54 11.96
N VAL A 21 -6.27 -10.58 12.88
CA VAL A 21 -7.70 -10.49 12.53
C VAL A 21 -8.01 -9.16 11.86
N ARG A 22 -7.50 -8.03 12.37
CA ARG A 22 -7.73 -6.71 11.77
C ARG A 22 -7.10 -6.60 10.38
N VAL A 23 -5.88 -7.09 10.19
CA VAL A 23 -5.23 -7.15 8.86
C VAL A 23 -6.13 -7.89 7.87
N ARG A 24 -6.64 -9.09 8.23
CA ARG A 24 -7.53 -9.87 7.36
C ARG A 24 -8.86 -9.15 7.08
N CYS A 25 -9.38 -8.41 8.06
CA CYS A 25 -10.57 -7.59 7.86
C CYS A 25 -10.32 -6.49 6.83
N VAL A 26 -9.21 -5.73 6.96
CA VAL A 26 -8.82 -4.69 6.00
C VAL A 26 -8.58 -5.28 4.61
N GLU A 27 -7.84 -6.39 4.51
CA GLU A 27 -7.63 -7.07 3.23
C GLU A 27 -8.97 -7.45 2.56
N GLN A 28 -9.94 -7.94 3.34
CA GLN A 28 -11.25 -8.34 2.81
C GLN A 28 -12.10 -7.11 2.40
N GLN A 29 -12.03 -6.01 3.14
CA GLN A 29 -12.67 -4.74 2.78
C GLN A 29 -12.12 -4.22 1.44
N LEU A 30 -10.79 -4.16 1.28
CA LEU A 30 -10.14 -3.73 0.05
C LEU A 30 -10.44 -4.67 -1.12
N ARG A 31 -10.42 -5.98 -0.91
CA ARG A 31 -10.78 -6.98 -1.94
C ARG A 31 -12.21 -6.76 -2.44
N THR A 32 -13.13 -6.50 -1.52
CA THR A 32 -14.53 -6.20 -1.85
C THR A 32 -14.66 -4.88 -2.59
N LEU A 33 -13.95 -3.84 -2.16
CA LEU A 33 -13.93 -2.53 -2.80
C LEU A 33 -13.43 -2.62 -4.24
N PHE A 34 -12.27 -3.27 -4.47
CA PHE A 34 -11.67 -3.42 -5.79
C PHE A 34 -12.56 -4.23 -6.74
N SER A 35 -13.11 -5.35 -6.26
CA SER A 35 -14.05 -6.17 -7.04
C SER A 35 -15.31 -5.39 -7.44
N ARG A 36 -15.91 -4.63 -6.51
CA ARG A 36 -17.07 -3.78 -6.79
C ARG A 36 -16.76 -2.60 -7.72
N SER A 37 -15.50 -2.20 -7.80
CA SER A 37 -15.00 -1.20 -8.75
C SER A 37 -14.60 -1.81 -10.11
N GLY A 38 -14.89 -3.10 -10.34
CA GLY A 38 -14.66 -3.78 -11.61
C GLY A 38 -13.23 -4.30 -11.82
N PHE A 39 -12.41 -4.36 -10.77
CA PHE A 39 -11.04 -4.90 -10.85
C PHE A 39 -11.03 -6.40 -10.55
N ALA A 40 -10.36 -7.17 -11.41
CA ALA A 40 -10.17 -8.60 -11.25
C ALA A 40 -8.89 -8.89 -10.43
N GLU A 41 -9.02 -9.72 -9.40
CA GLU A 41 -7.87 -10.08 -8.56
C GLU A 41 -6.94 -11.04 -9.31
N ILE A 42 -5.64 -10.72 -9.29
CA ILE A 42 -4.57 -11.57 -9.79
C ILE A 42 -3.66 -12.01 -8.65
N GLN A 43 -3.03 -13.15 -8.82
CA GLN A 43 -1.98 -13.63 -7.94
C GLN A 43 -0.74 -14.01 -8.76
N THR A 44 0.39 -13.38 -8.45
CA THR A 44 1.68 -13.63 -9.09
C THR A 44 2.59 -14.43 -8.16
N PRO A 45 3.59 -15.17 -8.69
CA PRO A 45 4.59 -15.83 -7.85
C PRO A 45 5.36 -14.82 -6.99
N ILE A 46 5.76 -15.24 -5.78
CA ILE A 46 6.62 -14.42 -4.92
C ILE A 46 8.06 -14.32 -5.46
N LEU A 47 8.49 -15.34 -6.20
CA LEU A 47 9.80 -15.38 -6.86
C LEU A 47 9.62 -15.15 -8.35
N GLU A 48 10.32 -14.17 -8.87
CA GLU A 48 10.44 -13.84 -10.29
C GLU A 48 11.90 -13.98 -10.72
N TYR A 49 12.18 -14.06 -12.02
CA TYR A 49 13.55 -13.88 -12.47
C TYR A 49 14.03 -12.47 -12.17
N TYR A 50 15.26 -12.32 -11.68
CA TYR A 50 15.80 -11.00 -11.32
C TYR A 50 15.73 -10.00 -12.48
N ARG A 51 15.92 -10.44 -13.72
CA ARG A 51 15.77 -9.61 -14.94
C ARG A 51 14.39 -8.98 -15.11
N THR A 52 13.37 -9.49 -14.42
CA THR A 52 12.03 -8.86 -14.40
C THR A 52 12.05 -7.51 -13.70
N PHE A 53 13.05 -7.28 -12.83
CA PHE A 53 13.22 -6.05 -12.06
C PHE A 53 14.54 -5.33 -12.42
N ASP A 54 14.98 -5.42 -13.67
CA ASP A 54 16.23 -4.84 -14.16
C ASP A 54 16.33 -3.34 -13.85
N ASP A 55 17.54 -2.88 -13.50
CA ASP A 55 17.82 -1.53 -13.02
C ASP A 55 17.38 -0.44 -14.01
N GLU A 56 17.47 -0.68 -15.33
CA GLU A 56 17.00 0.23 -16.36
C GLU A 56 15.48 0.46 -16.31
N VAL A 57 14.73 -0.51 -15.78
CA VAL A 57 13.26 -0.46 -15.68
C VAL A 57 12.81 0.16 -14.38
N TYR A 58 13.46 -0.22 -13.27
CA TYR A 58 12.93 0.01 -11.94
C TYR A 58 13.52 1.25 -11.27
N GLY A 59 14.76 1.63 -11.61
CA GLY A 59 15.48 2.70 -10.91
C GLY A 59 15.77 2.38 -9.45
N PHE A 60 15.54 1.13 -9.02
CA PHE A 60 15.99 0.69 -7.70
C PHE A 60 17.47 0.34 -7.75
N ASP A 61 18.18 0.80 -6.74
CA ASP A 61 19.51 0.32 -6.44
C ASP A 61 19.45 -1.21 -6.23
N ASP A 62 20.38 -1.92 -6.82
CA ASP A 62 20.56 -3.37 -6.75
C ASP A 62 20.54 -3.92 -5.31
N HIS A 63 20.84 -3.06 -4.34
CA HIS A 63 20.81 -3.36 -2.90
C HIS A 63 19.39 -3.47 -2.30
N HIS A 64 18.35 -3.01 -2.99
CA HIS A 64 16.95 -3.05 -2.48
C HIS A 64 16.26 -4.39 -2.72
N VAL A 65 16.80 -5.24 -3.60
CA VAL A 65 16.15 -6.49 -4.04
C VAL A 65 16.73 -7.71 -3.35
N TRP A 66 15.88 -8.49 -2.70
CA TRP A 66 16.24 -9.80 -2.17
C TRP A 66 16.47 -10.79 -3.30
N LYS A 67 17.70 -11.37 -3.37
CA LYS A 67 18.13 -12.30 -4.44
C LYS A 67 18.34 -13.70 -3.90
N THR A 68 18.01 -14.70 -4.73
CA THR A 68 18.29 -16.10 -4.49
C THR A 68 18.58 -16.81 -5.82
N PHE A 69 18.78 -18.12 -5.79
CA PHE A 69 19.11 -18.91 -6.98
C PHE A 69 18.15 -20.09 -7.13
N ASP A 70 17.80 -20.42 -8.37
CA ASP A 70 17.14 -21.68 -8.66
C ASP A 70 18.14 -22.84 -8.75
N ARG A 71 17.63 -24.06 -9.02
CA ARG A 71 18.48 -25.26 -9.13
C ARG A 71 19.44 -25.23 -10.32
N GLN A 72 19.23 -24.36 -11.30
CA GLN A 72 20.09 -24.16 -12.48
C GLN A 72 21.07 -22.99 -12.27
N GLY A 73 21.12 -22.37 -11.09
CA GLY A 73 21.98 -21.23 -10.79
C GLY A 73 21.50 -19.90 -11.36
N ARG A 74 20.25 -19.82 -11.86
CA ARG A 74 19.70 -18.56 -12.36
C ARG A 74 19.27 -17.68 -11.19
N VAL A 75 19.56 -16.37 -11.29
CA VAL A 75 19.21 -15.40 -10.24
C VAL A 75 17.71 -15.16 -10.24
N LEU A 76 17.11 -15.36 -9.08
CA LEU A 76 15.71 -15.02 -8.76
C LEU A 76 15.67 -13.84 -7.82
N ALA A 77 14.59 -13.08 -7.89
CA ALA A 77 14.26 -11.99 -6.96
C ALA A 77 13.00 -12.34 -6.18
N VAL A 78 12.97 -12.04 -4.90
CA VAL A 78 11.69 -11.87 -4.18
C VAL A 78 11.09 -10.56 -4.68
N ARG A 79 9.85 -10.57 -5.13
CA ARG A 79 9.22 -9.37 -5.72
C ARG A 79 9.23 -8.20 -4.73
N PRO A 80 9.81 -7.05 -5.10
CA PRO A 80 9.83 -5.85 -4.28
C PRO A 80 8.53 -5.04 -4.39
N ASP A 81 7.75 -5.24 -5.46
CA ASP A 81 6.40 -4.72 -5.66
C ASP A 81 5.53 -5.68 -6.49
N ASN A 82 4.25 -5.32 -6.70
CA ASN A 82 3.32 -6.11 -7.49
C ASN A 82 2.99 -5.48 -8.86
N THR A 83 3.34 -4.22 -9.11
CA THR A 83 3.08 -3.52 -10.38
C THR A 83 3.80 -4.21 -11.54
N ILE A 84 5.09 -4.49 -11.40
CA ILE A 84 5.87 -5.15 -12.44
C ILE A 84 5.37 -6.57 -12.76
N PRO A 85 5.12 -7.46 -11.79
CA PRO A 85 4.47 -8.73 -12.04
C PRO A 85 3.09 -8.60 -12.72
N ALA A 86 2.28 -7.59 -12.36
CA ALA A 86 1.00 -7.34 -13.00
C ALA A 86 1.16 -6.90 -14.47
N VAL A 87 2.11 -6.01 -14.76
CA VAL A 87 2.45 -5.63 -16.14
C VAL A 87 2.95 -6.83 -16.94
N ARG A 88 3.82 -7.67 -16.37
CA ARG A 88 4.29 -8.90 -17.02
C ARG A 88 3.14 -9.84 -17.38
N ILE A 89 2.15 -10.03 -16.48
CA ILE A 89 0.95 -10.83 -16.78
C ILE A 89 0.13 -10.18 -17.89
N ALA A 90 -0.10 -8.87 -17.84
CA ALA A 90 -0.86 -8.14 -18.85
C ALA A 90 -0.22 -8.23 -20.24
N ALA A 91 1.12 -8.20 -20.31
CA ALA A 91 1.89 -8.32 -21.55
C ALA A 91 2.15 -9.77 -22.00
N SER A 92 1.74 -10.79 -21.23
CA SER A 92 1.95 -12.19 -21.58
C SER A 92 0.65 -12.99 -21.55
N ARG A 93 0.18 -13.37 -20.37
CA ARG A 93 -1.00 -14.25 -20.20
C ARG A 93 -2.30 -13.61 -20.63
N LEU A 94 -2.41 -12.26 -20.51
CA LEU A 94 -3.61 -11.51 -20.88
C LEU A 94 -3.43 -10.73 -22.19
N MET A 95 -2.44 -11.10 -23.03
CA MET A 95 -2.17 -10.40 -24.28
C MET A 95 -3.38 -10.40 -25.23
N GLY A 96 -4.20 -11.47 -25.22
CA GLY A 96 -5.41 -11.60 -26.04
C GLY A 96 -6.67 -10.96 -25.45
N GLU A 97 -6.59 -10.48 -24.19
CA GLU A 97 -7.75 -9.89 -23.54
C GLU A 97 -8.01 -8.47 -24.04
N PRO A 98 -9.28 -8.05 -24.14
CA PRO A 98 -9.65 -6.70 -24.55
C PRO A 98 -9.18 -5.66 -23.51
N LEU A 99 -8.86 -4.47 -24.02
CA LEU A 99 -8.55 -3.31 -23.17
C LEU A 99 -9.82 -2.51 -22.86
N PRO A 100 -9.90 -1.82 -21.70
CA PRO A 100 -8.86 -1.74 -20.66
C PRO A 100 -8.82 -2.97 -19.75
N LEU A 101 -7.65 -3.39 -19.32
CA LEU A 101 -7.46 -4.37 -18.26
C LEU A 101 -7.56 -3.66 -16.90
N ARG A 102 -8.37 -4.23 -16.01
CA ARG A 102 -8.56 -3.77 -14.63
C ARG A 102 -8.11 -4.87 -13.68
N LEU A 103 -6.92 -4.77 -13.15
CA LEU A 103 -6.29 -5.80 -12.31
C LEU A 103 -6.11 -5.28 -10.88
N CYS A 104 -6.29 -6.14 -9.88
CA CYS A 104 -5.95 -5.81 -8.49
C CYS A 104 -5.20 -6.97 -7.83
N TYR A 105 -4.55 -6.66 -6.72
CA TYR A 105 -3.80 -7.64 -5.95
C TYR A 105 -3.77 -7.27 -4.47
N ILE A 106 -3.65 -8.30 -3.60
CA ILE A 106 -3.30 -8.18 -2.19
C ILE A 106 -2.29 -9.28 -1.90
N GLN A 107 -1.00 -8.93 -1.88
CA GLN A 107 0.09 -9.91 -1.84
C GLN A 107 1.30 -9.35 -1.10
N ASN A 108 2.09 -10.25 -0.50
CA ASN A 108 3.34 -9.87 0.16
C ASN A 108 4.39 -9.44 -0.85
N VAL A 109 5.16 -8.45 -0.45
CA VAL A 109 6.37 -7.96 -1.14
C VAL A 109 7.51 -7.90 -0.14
N ALA A 110 8.75 -8.01 -0.63
CA ALA A 110 9.92 -7.85 0.23
C ALA A 110 11.01 -7.04 -0.47
N ALA A 111 11.44 -5.98 0.19
CA ALA A 111 12.51 -5.12 -0.28
C ALA A 111 13.39 -4.69 0.90
N PHE A 112 14.69 -4.54 0.67
CA PHE A 112 15.54 -3.90 1.68
C PHE A 112 15.17 -2.42 1.77
N PRO A 113 14.94 -1.88 2.97
CA PRO A 113 14.73 -0.45 3.13
C PRO A 113 16.03 0.32 2.82
N ALA A 114 15.91 1.61 2.53
CA ALA A 114 17.08 2.48 2.40
C ALA A 114 17.94 2.44 3.68
N GLU A 115 19.25 2.59 3.53
CA GLU A 115 20.19 2.60 4.66
C GLU A 115 19.77 3.63 5.73
N GLY A 116 19.80 3.20 6.98
CA GLY A 116 19.36 4.02 8.12
C GLY A 116 17.85 4.11 8.34
N SER A 117 17.04 3.46 7.50
CA SER A 117 15.59 3.37 7.69
C SER A 117 15.23 2.24 8.67
N SER A 118 14.31 2.50 9.59
CA SER A 118 13.69 1.48 10.47
C SER A 118 12.50 0.76 9.82
N SER A 119 12.39 0.82 8.50
CA SER A 119 11.30 0.20 7.76
C SER A 119 11.34 -1.32 7.80
N LEU A 120 10.17 -1.98 7.75
CA LEU A 120 10.10 -3.42 7.58
C LEU A 120 10.57 -3.81 6.17
N CYS A 121 11.27 -4.95 6.09
CA CYS A 121 11.69 -5.54 4.82
C CYS A 121 10.53 -6.24 4.11
N GLU A 122 9.56 -6.77 4.84
CA GLU A 122 8.38 -7.45 4.31
C GLU A 122 7.11 -6.64 4.62
N SER A 123 6.23 -6.54 3.64
CA SER A 123 4.90 -5.94 3.82
C SER A 123 3.87 -6.61 2.91
N THR A 124 2.60 -6.52 3.28
CA THR A 124 1.49 -6.83 2.37
C THR A 124 1.14 -5.57 1.59
N GLN A 125 1.19 -5.65 0.27
CA GLN A 125 0.79 -4.58 -0.65
C GLN A 125 -0.57 -4.91 -1.26
N ALA A 126 -1.53 -4.00 -1.10
CA ALA A 126 -2.80 -3.99 -1.84
C ALA A 126 -2.72 -2.94 -2.96
N GLY A 127 -3.24 -3.22 -4.14
CA GLY A 127 -3.18 -2.25 -5.22
C GLY A 127 -4.04 -2.59 -6.42
N VAL A 128 -4.15 -1.63 -7.32
CA VAL A 128 -4.86 -1.77 -8.58
C VAL A 128 -4.02 -1.24 -9.74
N GLU A 129 -4.24 -1.83 -10.91
CA GLU A 129 -3.60 -1.44 -12.18
C GLU A 129 -4.68 -1.32 -13.26
N LEU A 130 -4.84 -0.15 -13.84
CA LEU A 130 -5.71 0.14 -14.98
C LEU A 130 -4.86 0.34 -16.21
N MET A 131 -4.91 -0.62 -17.13
CA MET A 131 -4.04 -0.66 -18.32
C MET A 131 -4.87 -0.61 -19.59
N GLY A 132 -4.50 0.27 -20.53
CA GLY A 132 -5.20 0.44 -21.80
C GLY A 132 -6.08 1.68 -21.88
N GLU A 133 -6.08 2.55 -20.87
CA GLU A 133 -6.86 3.81 -20.86
C GLU A 133 -5.94 5.02 -20.58
N LYS A 134 -5.99 6.03 -21.47
CA LYS A 134 -5.09 7.18 -21.44
C LYS A 134 -5.68 8.44 -20.81
N SER A 135 -6.98 8.50 -20.59
CA SER A 135 -7.67 9.72 -20.16
C SER A 135 -7.31 10.16 -18.74
N ALA A 136 -7.41 11.46 -18.48
CA ALA A 136 -7.31 12.03 -17.14
C ALA A 136 -8.40 11.46 -16.18
N LEU A 137 -9.53 11.02 -16.73
CA LEU A 137 -10.60 10.37 -15.95
C LEU A 137 -10.16 9.03 -15.38
N ALA A 138 -9.33 8.26 -16.12
CA ALA A 138 -8.77 7.02 -15.60
C ALA A 138 -7.79 7.28 -14.45
N ASP A 139 -7.00 8.35 -14.52
CA ASP A 139 -6.14 8.79 -13.44
C ASP A 139 -6.96 9.19 -12.20
N ALA A 140 -8.00 9.99 -12.40
CA ALA A 140 -8.91 10.40 -11.33
C ALA A 140 -9.64 9.19 -10.69
N GLU A 141 -10.08 8.22 -11.47
CA GLU A 141 -10.68 6.97 -10.97
C GLU A 141 -9.73 6.22 -10.04
N VAL A 142 -8.47 6.07 -10.44
CA VAL A 142 -7.43 5.37 -9.66
C VAL A 142 -7.13 6.12 -8.36
N ILE A 143 -7.03 7.45 -8.39
CA ILE A 143 -6.85 8.30 -7.19
C ILE A 143 -8.07 8.21 -6.28
N ALA A 144 -9.28 8.32 -6.82
CA ALA A 144 -10.54 8.18 -6.07
C ALA A 144 -10.62 6.81 -5.38
N LEU A 145 -10.19 5.75 -6.05
CA LEU A 145 -10.17 4.40 -5.47
C LEU A 145 -9.10 4.28 -4.36
N ALA A 146 -7.96 4.96 -4.50
CA ALA A 146 -6.95 5.04 -3.44
C ALA A 146 -7.50 5.75 -2.19
N ILE A 147 -8.20 6.88 -2.35
CA ILE A 147 -8.87 7.60 -1.25
C ILE A 147 -9.90 6.69 -0.57
N ARG A 148 -10.78 6.04 -1.34
CA ARG A 148 -11.78 5.11 -0.80
C ARG A 148 -11.13 3.93 -0.07
N SER A 149 -9.97 3.46 -0.51
CA SER A 149 -9.25 2.39 0.16
C SER A 149 -8.82 2.77 1.58
N LEU A 150 -8.39 4.01 1.78
CA LEU A 150 -8.05 4.54 3.11
C LEU A 150 -9.30 4.74 3.97
N GLN A 151 -10.37 5.29 3.41
CA GLN A 151 -11.64 5.53 4.11
C GLN A 151 -12.31 4.22 4.56
N GLU A 152 -12.43 3.23 3.68
CA GLU A 152 -13.02 1.92 3.98
C GLU A 152 -12.22 1.16 5.05
N ALA A 153 -10.90 1.35 5.09
CA ALA A 153 -10.07 0.81 6.16
C ALA A 153 -10.26 1.53 7.51
N GLY A 154 -10.94 2.68 7.55
CA GLY A 154 -11.21 3.46 8.76
C GLY A 154 -10.19 4.56 9.04
N LEU A 155 -9.29 4.89 8.10
CA LEU A 155 -8.37 6.01 8.26
C LEU A 155 -9.12 7.34 8.07
N LYS A 156 -8.99 8.26 9.03
CA LYS A 156 -9.74 9.53 9.05
C LYS A 156 -8.90 10.71 8.59
N GLU A 157 -7.64 10.76 9.02
CA GLU A 157 -6.73 11.88 8.77
C GLU A 157 -5.66 11.49 7.78
N PHE A 158 -5.84 11.87 6.53
CA PHE A 158 -4.87 11.65 5.45
C PHE A 158 -5.03 12.69 4.36
N GLN A 159 -4.02 12.80 3.51
CA GLN A 159 -3.98 13.68 2.34
C GLN A 159 -3.35 12.94 1.17
N ILE A 160 -3.74 13.30 -0.03
CA ILE A 160 -3.12 12.83 -1.27
C ILE A 160 -2.36 14.00 -1.89
N ASP A 161 -1.04 13.90 -1.94
CA ASP A 161 -0.21 14.82 -2.71
C ASP A 161 -0.19 14.34 -4.17
N LEU A 162 -0.47 15.24 -5.08
CA LEU A 162 -0.55 15.01 -6.52
C LEU A 162 0.53 15.81 -7.27
N GLY A 163 1.37 15.15 -8.04
CA GLY A 163 2.44 15.74 -8.82
C GLY A 163 2.41 15.30 -10.28
N GLN A 164 3.40 15.79 -11.06
CA GLN A 164 3.46 15.50 -12.49
C GLN A 164 4.92 15.45 -12.98
N VAL A 165 5.35 14.25 -13.35
CA VAL A 165 6.73 14.00 -13.81
C VAL A 165 7.07 14.78 -15.08
N ALA A 166 6.11 14.95 -15.99
CA ALA A 166 6.32 15.69 -17.23
C ALA A 166 6.62 17.18 -16.99
N PHE A 167 6.06 17.76 -15.91
CA PHE A 167 6.36 19.14 -15.54
C PHE A 167 7.84 19.31 -15.20
N PHE A 168 8.38 18.45 -14.34
CA PHE A 168 9.81 18.44 -14.02
C PHE A 168 10.68 18.26 -15.27
N LYS A 169 10.34 17.27 -16.12
CA LYS A 169 11.07 17.01 -17.37
C LYS A 169 11.10 18.23 -18.30
N GLY A 170 9.98 18.95 -18.43
CA GLY A 170 9.91 20.17 -19.23
C GLY A 170 10.84 21.26 -18.73
N PHE A 171 10.93 21.44 -17.40
CA PHE A 171 11.89 22.36 -16.80
C PHE A 171 13.36 21.97 -17.06
N MET A 172 13.68 20.68 -16.96
CA MET A 172 15.05 20.18 -17.21
C MET A 172 15.44 20.38 -18.69
N GLN A 173 14.51 20.20 -19.62
CA GLN A 173 14.72 20.50 -21.06
C GLN A 173 15.00 22.00 -21.28
N GLU A 174 14.25 22.89 -20.63
CA GLU A 174 14.46 24.33 -20.71
C GLU A 174 15.83 24.76 -20.14
N ALA A 175 16.28 24.08 -19.08
CA ALA A 175 17.58 24.32 -18.45
C ALA A 175 18.76 23.77 -19.28
N GLY A 176 18.50 22.93 -20.29
CA GLY A 176 19.55 22.31 -21.11
C GLY A 176 20.44 21.34 -20.34
N LEU A 177 19.91 20.72 -19.28
CA LEU A 177 20.65 19.78 -18.44
C LEU A 177 20.77 18.40 -19.08
N THR A 178 21.91 17.77 -18.93
CA THR A 178 22.13 16.37 -19.32
C THR A 178 21.33 15.41 -18.40
N PRO A 179 21.11 14.15 -18.81
CA PRO A 179 20.41 13.18 -17.95
C PRO A 179 21.06 13.01 -16.56
N ALA A 180 22.40 12.95 -16.47
CA ALA A 180 23.11 12.85 -15.18
C ALA A 180 22.93 14.10 -14.30
N GLN A 181 22.96 15.28 -14.91
CA GLN A 181 22.69 16.53 -14.19
C GLN A 181 21.24 16.64 -13.73
N THR A 182 20.30 16.20 -14.59
CA THR A 182 18.88 16.12 -14.26
C THR A 182 18.65 15.23 -13.04
N GLU A 183 19.30 14.08 -12.95
CA GLU A 183 19.19 13.17 -11.81
C GLU A 183 19.74 13.80 -10.49
N THR A 184 20.81 14.55 -10.59
CA THR A 184 21.35 15.30 -9.43
C THR A 184 20.38 16.40 -8.98
N VAL A 185 19.84 17.18 -9.91
CA VAL A 185 18.80 18.19 -9.64
C VAL A 185 17.56 17.54 -9.03
N ARG A 186 17.12 16.40 -9.57
CA ARG A 186 15.97 15.64 -9.05
C ARG A 186 16.13 15.35 -7.55
N ARG A 187 17.29 14.80 -7.14
CA ARG A 187 17.56 14.52 -5.71
C ARG A 187 17.51 15.77 -4.86
N TYR A 188 18.12 16.87 -5.27
CA TYR A 188 18.09 18.11 -4.48
C TYR A 188 16.69 18.72 -4.37
N VAL A 189 15.85 18.57 -5.41
CA VAL A 189 14.44 19.00 -5.41
C VAL A 189 13.63 18.13 -4.43
N GLU A 190 13.79 16.81 -4.51
CA GLU A 190 13.10 15.83 -3.66
C GLU A 190 13.46 16.00 -2.19
N ASP A 191 14.76 16.19 -1.89
CA ASP A 191 15.28 16.42 -0.55
C ASP A 191 15.00 17.84 -0.04
N LYS A 192 14.38 18.71 -0.87
CA LYS A 192 14.19 20.16 -0.61
C LYS A 192 15.47 20.87 -0.19
N ASN A 193 16.62 20.40 -0.69
CA ASN A 193 17.93 20.96 -0.39
C ASN A 193 18.24 22.18 -1.28
N MET A 194 17.65 23.31 -0.91
CA MET A 194 17.72 24.56 -1.68
C MET A 194 19.14 25.06 -1.89
N LEU A 195 20.01 24.91 -0.89
CA LEU A 195 21.40 25.38 -1.00
C LEU A 195 22.20 24.55 -2.01
N ALA A 196 22.11 23.21 -1.90
CA ALA A 196 22.80 22.33 -2.84
C ALA A 196 22.27 22.51 -4.26
N LEU A 197 20.95 22.65 -4.44
CA LEU A 197 20.34 22.96 -5.73
C LEU A 197 20.90 24.25 -6.33
N GLN A 198 20.95 25.35 -5.56
CA GLN A 198 21.46 26.63 -6.04
C GLN A 198 22.94 26.57 -6.46
N LEU A 199 23.77 25.91 -5.65
CA LEU A 199 25.20 25.76 -5.96
C LEU A 199 25.40 24.92 -7.22
N TYR A 200 24.68 23.81 -7.35
CA TYR A 200 24.77 22.90 -8.48
C TYR A 200 24.30 23.54 -9.79
N LEU A 201 23.20 24.31 -9.78
CA LEU A 201 22.73 25.04 -10.97
C LEU A 201 23.75 26.08 -11.46
N ARG A 202 24.52 26.70 -10.54
CA ARG A 202 25.64 27.58 -10.90
C ARG A 202 26.81 26.79 -11.52
N GLU A 203 27.16 25.65 -10.96
CA GLU A 203 28.19 24.76 -11.49
C GLU A 203 27.86 24.31 -12.91
N CYS A 204 26.60 23.97 -13.15
CA CYS A 204 26.10 23.59 -14.48
C CYS A 204 25.95 24.78 -15.45
N ALA A 205 26.31 26.01 -15.04
CA ALA A 205 26.17 27.25 -15.83
C ALA A 205 24.74 27.47 -16.37
N VAL A 206 23.71 27.06 -15.61
CA VAL A 206 22.31 27.30 -15.97
C VAL A 206 22.04 28.82 -15.99
N PRO A 207 21.38 29.37 -17.03
CA PRO A 207 21.08 30.80 -17.12
C PRO A 207 20.33 31.30 -15.87
N GLY A 208 20.71 32.48 -15.39
CA GLY A 208 20.23 33.00 -14.09
C GLY A 208 18.72 33.08 -13.97
N GLU A 209 17.98 33.41 -15.03
CA GLU A 209 16.52 33.45 -15.03
C GLU A 209 15.90 32.05 -14.98
N VAL A 210 16.49 31.07 -15.66
CA VAL A 210 16.07 29.67 -15.59
C VAL A 210 16.37 29.11 -14.19
N SER A 211 17.55 29.40 -13.66
CA SER A 211 17.95 29.00 -12.30
C SER A 211 16.99 29.52 -11.23
N LYS A 212 16.60 30.81 -11.31
CA LYS A 212 15.61 31.39 -10.37
C LYS A 212 14.26 30.68 -10.43
N ARG A 213 13.80 30.32 -11.63
CA ARG A 213 12.55 29.57 -11.80
C ARG A 213 12.64 28.15 -11.26
N LEU A 214 13.74 27.44 -11.54
CA LEU A 214 14.00 26.11 -11.00
C LEU A 214 14.04 26.09 -9.46
N MET A 215 14.58 27.14 -8.85
CA MET A 215 14.59 27.29 -7.37
C MET A 215 13.19 27.43 -6.76
N LYS A 216 12.16 27.75 -7.55
CA LYS A 216 10.77 27.77 -7.07
C LYS A 216 10.11 26.37 -7.07
N LEU A 217 10.61 25.45 -7.90
CA LEU A 217 10.01 24.12 -8.07
C LEU A 217 9.74 23.36 -6.75
N PRO A 218 10.69 23.29 -5.78
CA PRO A 218 10.44 22.64 -4.49
C PRO A 218 9.42 23.37 -3.60
N GLN A 219 9.01 24.58 -3.98
CA GLN A 219 8.06 25.43 -3.23
C GLN A 219 6.65 25.40 -3.84
N LEU A 220 6.48 24.83 -5.03
CA LEU A 220 5.18 24.68 -5.70
C LEU A 220 4.37 23.58 -5.01
N TYR A 221 3.84 23.92 -3.83
CA TYR A 221 3.05 23.03 -2.98
C TYR A 221 1.86 23.80 -2.40
N GLY A 222 0.67 23.22 -2.47
CA GLY A 222 -0.55 23.81 -1.93
C GLY A 222 -1.82 23.30 -2.62
N ASP A 223 -2.80 24.17 -2.74
CA ASP A 223 -4.05 23.93 -3.44
C ASP A 223 -3.92 24.11 -4.96
N GLU A 224 -5.04 24.12 -5.68
CA GLU A 224 -5.05 24.24 -7.14
C GLU A 224 -4.42 25.54 -7.69
N THR A 225 -4.32 26.61 -6.87
CA THR A 225 -3.70 27.89 -7.27
C THR A 225 -2.21 27.73 -7.62
N VAL A 226 -1.56 26.70 -7.09
CA VAL A 226 -0.17 26.31 -7.43
C VAL A 226 -0.01 26.04 -8.93
N LEU A 227 -1.06 25.55 -9.61
CA LEU A 227 -1.01 25.28 -11.06
C LEU A 227 -0.93 26.58 -11.88
N ASP A 228 -1.60 27.64 -11.44
CA ASP A 228 -1.52 28.95 -12.09
C ASP A 228 -0.13 29.58 -11.88
N GLU A 229 0.44 29.43 -10.69
CA GLU A 229 1.83 29.85 -10.43
C GLU A 229 2.81 29.06 -11.30
N ALA A 230 2.61 27.75 -11.44
CA ALA A 230 3.45 26.89 -12.27
C ALA A 230 3.37 27.28 -13.76
N GLU A 231 2.20 27.59 -14.29
CA GLU A 231 2.01 28.07 -15.66
C GLU A 231 2.70 29.39 -15.92
N ALA A 232 2.76 30.29 -14.94
CA ALA A 232 3.45 31.55 -15.05
C ALA A 232 5.00 31.42 -15.05
N LEU A 233 5.55 30.29 -14.59
CA LEU A 233 6.98 30.08 -14.51
C LEU A 233 7.64 29.67 -15.83
N THR A 234 6.88 29.08 -16.76
CA THR A 234 7.48 28.53 -17.99
C THR A 234 6.51 28.57 -19.16
N ALA A 235 7.06 28.79 -20.36
CA ALA A 235 6.33 28.69 -21.62
C ALA A 235 6.51 27.32 -22.30
N ASN A 236 7.21 26.38 -21.66
CA ASN A 236 7.44 25.05 -22.20
C ASN A 236 6.13 24.30 -22.43
N SER A 237 5.92 23.73 -23.63
CA SER A 237 4.68 23.03 -23.99
C SER A 237 4.42 21.81 -23.13
N LEU A 238 5.47 21.04 -22.77
CA LEU A 238 5.35 19.87 -21.92
C LEU A 238 4.87 20.23 -20.51
N CYS A 239 5.35 21.36 -19.97
CA CYS A 239 4.87 21.86 -18.67
C CYS A 239 3.41 22.30 -18.73
N ARG A 240 2.98 22.97 -19.82
CA ARG A 240 1.57 23.38 -20.00
C ARG A 240 0.65 22.17 -20.16
N GLU A 241 1.05 21.16 -20.91
CA GLU A 241 0.27 19.91 -21.03
C GLU A 241 0.16 19.20 -19.67
N ALA A 242 1.24 19.22 -18.89
CA ALA A 242 1.27 18.64 -17.54
C ALA A 242 0.31 19.35 -16.58
N THR A 243 0.30 20.69 -16.54
CA THR A 243 -0.62 21.45 -15.68
C THR A 243 -2.08 21.31 -16.14
N LEU A 244 -2.34 21.30 -17.46
CA LEU A 244 -3.68 21.06 -18.00
C LEU A 244 -4.20 19.67 -17.63
N ASN A 245 -3.35 18.63 -17.70
CA ASN A 245 -3.71 17.28 -17.28
C ASN A 245 -4.08 17.24 -15.78
N LEU A 246 -3.30 17.89 -14.91
CA LEU A 246 -3.62 17.97 -13.48
C LEU A 246 -4.94 18.72 -13.24
N LYS A 247 -5.21 19.84 -13.91
CA LYS A 247 -6.48 20.55 -13.81
C LYS A 247 -7.67 19.66 -14.21
N GLN A 248 -7.53 18.84 -15.25
CA GLN A 248 -8.56 17.87 -15.65
C GLN A 248 -8.79 16.77 -14.59
N ILE A 249 -7.70 16.27 -13.98
CA ILE A 249 -7.78 15.28 -12.90
C ILE A 249 -8.47 15.89 -11.67
N LEU A 250 -8.11 17.11 -11.27
CA LEU A 250 -8.72 17.82 -10.13
C LEU A 250 -10.20 18.02 -10.34
N SER A 251 -10.60 18.53 -11.52
CA SER A 251 -12.03 18.70 -11.83
C SER A 251 -12.83 17.41 -11.72
N ALA A 252 -12.23 16.28 -12.18
CA ALA A 252 -12.88 14.97 -12.05
C ALA A 252 -12.93 14.51 -10.57
N LEU A 253 -11.89 14.79 -9.77
CA LEU A 253 -11.88 14.45 -8.34
C LEU A 253 -12.89 15.30 -7.54
N ASP A 254 -13.14 16.53 -7.95
CA ASP A 254 -14.22 17.35 -7.39
C ASP A 254 -15.60 16.75 -7.69
N ASP A 255 -15.82 16.25 -8.92
CA ASP A 255 -17.04 15.51 -9.28
C ASP A 255 -17.22 14.22 -8.46
N TYR A 256 -16.12 13.57 -8.06
CA TYR A 256 -16.13 12.45 -7.10
C TYR A 256 -16.38 12.90 -5.65
N GLY A 257 -16.30 14.20 -5.32
CA GLY A 257 -16.41 14.75 -3.97
C GLY A 257 -15.13 14.57 -3.14
N TYR A 258 -13.96 14.48 -3.77
CA TYR A 258 -12.68 14.20 -3.11
C TYR A 258 -11.67 15.36 -3.18
N GLY A 259 -12.04 16.53 -3.68
CA GLY A 259 -11.17 17.69 -3.79
C GLY A 259 -10.48 18.06 -2.46
N GLU A 260 -11.21 17.97 -1.34
CA GLU A 260 -10.68 18.28 0.00
C GLU A 260 -9.51 17.40 0.46
N TYR A 261 -9.33 16.21 -0.14
CA TYR A 261 -8.23 15.29 0.18
C TYR A 261 -6.96 15.56 -0.63
N ILE A 262 -7.01 16.47 -1.63
CA ILE A 262 -5.95 16.67 -2.59
C ILE A 262 -5.11 17.90 -2.26
N SER A 263 -3.79 17.76 -2.35
CA SER A 263 -2.85 18.87 -2.49
C SER A 263 -1.94 18.64 -3.71
N ILE A 264 -1.46 19.73 -4.27
CA ILE A 264 -0.52 19.70 -5.41
C ILE A 264 0.90 19.80 -4.86
N ASP A 265 1.80 18.94 -5.30
CA ASP A 265 3.25 19.00 -5.04
C ASP A 265 4.02 18.80 -6.35
N LEU A 266 4.34 19.89 -7.05
CA LEU A 266 5.13 19.81 -8.29
C LEU A 266 6.62 19.60 -8.04
N GLY A 267 7.06 19.72 -6.78
CA GLY A 267 8.40 19.32 -6.32
C GLY A 267 8.52 17.82 -6.04
N MET A 268 7.41 17.08 -6.09
CA MET A 268 7.41 15.63 -5.95
C MET A 268 7.95 14.98 -7.23
N VAL A 269 9.19 14.53 -7.18
CA VAL A 269 9.90 13.93 -8.32
C VAL A 269 10.33 12.52 -7.91
N HIS A 270 9.49 11.54 -8.21
CA HIS A 270 9.70 10.16 -7.76
C HIS A 270 11.01 9.55 -8.30
N ALA A 271 11.71 8.79 -7.45
CA ALA A 271 12.91 8.04 -7.80
C ALA A 271 12.63 6.88 -8.79
N VAL A 272 11.37 6.49 -8.96
CA VAL A 272 11.01 5.37 -9.83
C VAL A 272 10.95 5.84 -11.28
N ASN A 273 11.88 5.37 -12.10
CA ASN A 273 12.10 5.85 -13.47
C ASN A 273 11.00 5.49 -14.48
N TYR A 274 10.02 4.66 -14.13
CA TYR A 274 8.98 4.24 -15.08
C TYR A 274 7.78 5.19 -15.17
N TYR A 275 7.61 6.14 -14.23
CA TYR A 275 6.49 7.07 -14.31
C TYR A 275 6.62 8.04 -15.50
N SER A 276 5.52 8.22 -16.21
CA SER A 276 5.46 9.02 -17.43
C SER A 276 4.55 10.24 -17.35
N GLY A 277 3.68 10.32 -16.35
CA GLY A 277 2.64 11.32 -16.22
C GLY A 277 2.42 11.77 -14.78
N MET A 278 1.15 11.83 -14.37
CA MET A 278 0.80 12.15 -12.98
C MET A 278 1.38 11.11 -12.02
N ILE A 279 1.73 11.56 -10.84
CA ILE A 279 2.14 10.73 -9.70
C ILE A 279 1.41 11.21 -8.46
N PHE A 280 1.17 10.31 -7.53
CA PHE A 280 0.55 10.68 -6.26
C PHE A 280 1.03 9.81 -5.10
N ARG A 281 0.90 10.33 -3.89
CA ARG A 281 1.18 9.61 -2.65
C ARG A 281 0.15 9.96 -1.60
N GLY A 282 -0.23 8.97 -0.79
CA GLY A 282 -1.10 9.18 0.37
C GLY A 282 -0.26 9.30 1.64
N ILE A 283 -0.44 10.37 2.36
CA ILE A 283 0.29 10.68 3.60
C ILE A 283 -0.66 10.89 4.77
N THR A 284 -0.15 10.72 5.99
CA THR A 284 -0.82 11.09 7.24
C THR A 284 0.18 11.77 8.16
N GLY A 285 -0.29 12.70 8.99
CA GLY A 285 0.54 13.42 9.96
C GLY A 285 1.21 12.53 11.01
N HIS A 286 0.78 11.28 11.13
CA HIS A 286 1.27 10.33 12.13
C HIS A 286 2.45 9.46 11.65
N LEU A 287 2.74 9.46 10.35
CA LEU A 287 3.82 8.67 9.76
C LEU A 287 4.72 9.56 8.90
N GLY A 288 6.04 9.39 9.06
CA GLY A 288 7.04 10.15 8.30
C GLY A 288 7.23 9.66 6.85
N ARG A 289 6.33 8.83 6.31
CA ARG A 289 6.42 8.24 4.97
C ARG A 289 5.05 7.95 4.39
N PRO A 290 4.92 7.87 3.04
CA PRO A 290 3.67 7.60 2.38
C PRO A 290 3.10 6.21 2.73
N LEU A 291 1.78 6.12 2.90
CA LEU A 291 1.02 4.88 3.06
C LEU A 291 0.82 4.15 1.74
N LEU A 292 0.61 4.93 0.69
CA LEU A 292 0.41 4.49 -0.68
C LEU A 292 1.13 5.42 -1.65
N SER A 293 1.45 4.90 -2.80
CA SER A 293 1.94 5.67 -3.93
C SER A 293 1.42 5.09 -5.23
N GLY A 294 1.29 5.94 -6.23
CA GLY A 294 0.80 5.56 -7.54
C GLY A 294 1.12 6.59 -8.61
N GLY A 295 0.66 6.31 -9.82
CA GLY A 295 0.83 7.23 -10.94
C GLY A 295 0.67 6.54 -12.28
N ARG A 296 0.92 7.31 -13.37
CA ARG A 296 0.87 6.88 -14.75
C ARG A 296 2.24 6.42 -15.25
N TYR A 297 2.28 5.26 -15.91
CA TYR A 297 3.52 4.59 -16.33
C TYR A 297 3.40 3.94 -17.72
N ASP A 298 2.99 4.72 -18.73
CA ASP A 298 2.67 4.28 -20.10
C ASP A 298 3.82 3.56 -20.82
N GLY A 299 5.07 3.88 -20.48
CA GLY A 299 6.26 3.27 -21.08
C GLY A 299 6.58 1.87 -20.57
N LEU A 300 6.11 1.51 -19.37
CA LEU A 300 6.48 0.25 -18.72
C LEU A 300 5.93 -0.98 -19.43
N PRO A 301 4.65 -1.06 -19.85
CA PRO A 301 4.12 -2.24 -20.51
C PRO A 301 4.83 -2.59 -21.84
N ALA A 302 5.32 -1.59 -22.57
CA ALA A 302 6.06 -1.80 -23.82
C ALA A 302 7.35 -2.60 -23.60
N ARG A 303 8.03 -2.44 -22.46
CA ARG A 303 9.25 -3.18 -22.12
C ARG A 303 8.99 -4.68 -21.93
N TYR A 304 7.75 -5.06 -21.64
CA TYR A 304 7.29 -6.46 -21.52
C TYR A 304 6.58 -6.96 -22.78
N GLY A 305 6.62 -6.18 -23.89
CA GLY A 305 6.13 -6.61 -25.20
C GLY A 305 4.71 -6.18 -25.58
N ARG A 306 4.01 -5.38 -24.74
CA ARG A 306 2.68 -4.85 -25.06
C ARG A 306 2.58 -3.36 -24.74
N ALA A 307 2.75 -2.50 -25.75
CA ALA A 307 2.59 -1.06 -25.56
C ALA A 307 1.12 -0.72 -25.26
N MET A 308 0.87 -0.08 -24.13
CA MET A 308 -0.44 0.42 -23.71
C MET A 308 -0.28 1.44 -22.59
N PRO A 309 -1.15 2.46 -22.48
CA PRO A 309 -1.14 3.36 -21.35
C PRO A 309 -1.50 2.60 -20.07
N ALA A 310 -0.95 3.03 -18.93
CA ALA A 310 -1.18 2.37 -17.67
C ALA A 310 -1.09 3.35 -16.50
N THR A 311 -1.97 3.16 -15.52
CA THR A 311 -2.02 3.91 -14.26
C THR A 311 -2.45 2.98 -13.13
N GLY A 312 -1.95 3.21 -11.91
CA GLY A 312 -2.25 2.34 -10.76
C GLY A 312 -1.67 2.86 -9.46
N PHE A 313 -1.92 2.14 -8.38
CA PHE A 313 -1.31 2.41 -7.08
C PHE A 313 -1.04 1.15 -6.27
N GLY A 314 -0.09 1.26 -5.33
CA GLY A 314 0.16 0.28 -4.28
C GLY A 314 0.02 0.91 -2.89
N LEU A 315 -0.72 0.24 -2.01
CA LEU A 315 -0.97 0.59 -0.61
C LEU A 315 -0.28 -0.42 0.30
N SER A 316 0.54 0.03 1.26
CA SER A 316 1.12 -0.85 2.28
C SER A 316 0.13 -1.08 3.42
N ILE A 317 -0.34 -2.31 3.57
CA ILE A 317 -1.23 -2.71 4.68
C ILE A 317 -0.54 -2.51 6.03
N ASN A 318 0.77 -2.78 6.12
CA ASN A 318 1.53 -2.62 7.36
C ASN A 318 1.58 -1.15 7.80
N LEU A 319 1.78 -0.21 6.87
CA LEU A 319 1.77 1.22 7.16
C LEU A 319 0.36 1.72 7.49
N LEU A 320 -0.64 1.22 6.78
CA LEU A 320 -2.04 1.52 7.10
C LEU A 320 -2.41 1.07 8.51
N MET A 321 -2.01 -0.14 8.92
CA MET A 321 -2.21 -0.63 10.29
C MET A 321 -1.50 0.25 11.33
N ALA A 322 -0.27 0.69 11.04
CA ALA A 322 0.45 1.61 11.91
C ALA A 322 -0.25 2.98 12.03
N ALA A 323 -0.80 3.50 10.93
CA ALA A 323 -1.57 4.73 10.93
C ALA A 323 -2.86 4.61 11.75
N LEU A 324 -3.61 3.51 11.60
CA LEU A 324 -4.82 3.24 12.38
C LEU A 324 -4.53 3.16 13.89
N ILE A 325 -3.45 2.49 14.29
CA ILE A 325 -3.00 2.44 15.70
C ILE A 325 -2.66 3.85 16.20
N SER A 326 -1.95 4.66 15.41
CA SER A 326 -1.56 6.02 15.81
C SER A 326 -2.76 6.97 15.93
N GLN A 327 -3.87 6.69 15.24
CA GLN A 327 -5.15 7.39 15.40
C GLN A 327 -6.00 6.84 16.56
N GLY A 328 -5.45 5.94 17.38
CA GLY A 328 -6.09 5.43 18.59
C GLY A 328 -6.90 4.16 18.40
N GLU A 329 -6.85 3.49 17.23
CA GLU A 329 -7.49 2.18 17.09
C GLU A 329 -6.73 1.11 17.90
N THR A 330 -7.49 0.23 18.53
CA THR A 330 -6.97 -0.92 19.28
C THR A 330 -7.48 -2.21 18.66
N PHE A 331 -6.63 -3.23 18.63
CA PHE A 331 -6.94 -4.53 18.02
C PHE A 331 -6.84 -5.64 19.08
N PRO A 332 -7.84 -5.76 19.96
CA PRO A 332 -7.84 -6.82 20.97
C PRO A 332 -7.89 -8.20 20.31
N ALA A 333 -7.29 -9.18 20.95
CA ALA A 333 -7.45 -10.56 20.52
C ALA A 333 -8.95 -10.92 20.51
N PRO A 334 -9.43 -11.63 19.47
CA PRO A 334 -10.83 -12.01 19.43
C PRO A 334 -11.17 -12.92 20.60
N ALA A 335 -12.23 -12.57 21.34
CA ALA A 335 -12.78 -13.44 22.36
C ALA A 335 -13.41 -14.68 21.70
N ALA A 336 -13.33 -15.83 22.35
CA ALA A 336 -14.15 -16.97 21.95
C ALA A 336 -15.62 -16.68 22.26
N GLY A 337 -16.55 -17.07 21.38
CA GLY A 337 -17.98 -16.97 21.67
C GLY A 337 -18.36 -17.78 22.93
N PHE A 338 -17.71 -18.97 23.07
CA PHE A 338 -17.77 -19.75 24.29
C PHE A 338 -16.43 -20.37 24.65
N VAL A 339 -16.14 -20.43 25.96
CA VAL A 339 -15.23 -21.41 26.56
C VAL A 339 -16.07 -22.57 27.09
N LEU A 340 -15.75 -23.79 26.65
CA LEU A 340 -16.46 -25.00 27.05
C LEU A 340 -15.57 -25.91 27.85
N GLY A 341 -15.89 -26.08 29.13
CA GLY A 341 -15.21 -27.03 30.01
C GLY A 341 -15.51 -28.49 29.63
N VAL A 342 -14.46 -29.26 29.41
CA VAL A 342 -14.53 -30.63 28.91
C VAL A 342 -13.92 -31.58 29.96
N SER A 343 -14.70 -32.55 30.43
CA SER A 343 -14.24 -33.67 31.22
C SER A 343 -14.34 -34.98 30.43
N ARG A 344 -13.62 -36.03 30.87
CA ARG A 344 -13.67 -37.33 30.20
C ARG A 344 -15.09 -37.93 30.18
N GLN A 345 -15.84 -37.76 31.29
CA GLN A 345 -17.20 -38.28 31.42
C GLN A 345 -18.22 -37.53 30.55
N GLY A 346 -18.00 -36.24 30.31
CA GLY A 346 -18.89 -35.40 29.51
C GLY A 346 -18.41 -35.15 28.06
N LEU A 347 -17.35 -35.82 27.62
CA LEU A 347 -16.68 -35.52 26.35
C LEU A 347 -17.63 -35.55 25.16
N ARG A 348 -18.43 -36.60 25.01
CA ARG A 348 -19.34 -36.76 23.88
C ARG A 348 -20.37 -35.65 23.81
N ALA A 349 -21.04 -35.34 24.92
CA ALA A 349 -22.03 -34.26 24.98
C ALA A 349 -21.39 -32.88 24.72
N ALA A 350 -20.17 -32.66 25.22
CA ALA A 350 -19.42 -31.43 24.96
C ALA A 350 -19.10 -31.27 23.47
N LEU A 351 -18.62 -32.33 22.83
CA LEU A 351 -18.24 -32.27 21.38
C LEU A 351 -19.47 -32.09 20.49
N ASP A 352 -20.56 -32.83 20.74
CA ASP A 352 -21.79 -32.71 19.96
C ASP A 352 -22.37 -31.29 20.05
N TRP A 353 -22.40 -30.71 21.27
CA TRP A 353 -22.83 -29.33 21.46
C TRP A 353 -21.89 -28.30 20.81
N ALA A 354 -20.57 -28.47 20.97
CA ALA A 354 -19.60 -27.58 20.37
C ALA A 354 -19.73 -27.58 18.84
N GLU A 355 -19.92 -28.75 18.23
CA GLU A 355 -20.09 -28.91 16.80
C GLU A 355 -21.38 -28.24 16.31
N GLN A 356 -22.47 -28.39 17.04
CA GLN A 356 -23.70 -27.68 16.72
C GLN A 356 -23.49 -26.16 16.75
N LYS A 357 -22.86 -25.62 17.80
CA LYS A 357 -22.60 -24.18 17.93
C LYS A 357 -21.65 -23.65 16.86
N ARG A 358 -20.63 -24.43 16.47
CA ARG A 358 -19.74 -24.07 15.36
C ARG A 358 -20.47 -23.97 14.04
N ARG A 359 -21.45 -24.85 13.78
CA ARG A 359 -22.34 -24.76 12.59
C ARG A 359 -23.22 -23.52 12.59
N GLU A 360 -23.55 -23.00 13.78
CA GLU A 360 -24.25 -21.72 13.98
C GLU A 360 -23.30 -20.51 13.81
N GLY A 361 -22.01 -20.72 13.45
CA GLY A 361 -21.01 -19.67 13.27
C GLY A 361 -20.36 -19.18 14.57
N ILE A 362 -20.58 -19.87 15.69
CA ILE A 362 -20.05 -19.46 17.00
C ILE A 362 -18.69 -20.13 17.26
N ASN A 363 -17.70 -19.32 17.65
CA ASN A 363 -16.36 -19.82 18.01
C ASN A 363 -16.39 -20.49 19.39
N ILE A 364 -16.01 -21.78 19.45
CA ILE A 364 -15.97 -22.56 20.69
C ILE A 364 -14.52 -22.95 20.98
N SER A 365 -14.02 -22.53 22.15
CA SER A 365 -12.73 -22.94 22.72
C SER A 365 -12.94 -24.03 23.77
N LEU A 366 -12.40 -25.22 23.55
CA LEU A 366 -12.48 -26.33 24.49
C LEU A 366 -11.43 -26.15 25.59
N GLN A 367 -11.85 -26.27 26.86
CA GLN A 367 -11.00 -26.15 28.03
C GLN A 367 -10.98 -27.48 28.77
N TYR A 368 -9.89 -28.21 28.62
CA TYR A 368 -9.75 -29.56 29.16
C TYR A 368 -9.40 -29.51 30.67
N GLY A 369 -10.24 -30.11 31.50
CA GLY A 369 -10.03 -30.18 32.94
C GLY A 369 -10.24 -28.86 33.69
N ALA A 370 -10.70 -27.80 33.01
CA ALA A 370 -10.97 -26.53 33.66
C ALA A 370 -12.15 -26.63 34.64
N SER A 371 -11.97 -26.05 35.80
CA SER A 371 -13.03 -25.88 36.79
C SER A 371 -14.05 -24.82 36.36
N LYS A 372 -15.25 -24.86 36.94
CA LYS A 372 -16.28 -23.82 36.71
C LYS A 372 -15.78 -22.41 37.00
N ALA A 373 -14.95 -22.25 38.05
CA ALA A 373 -14.37 -20.96 38.42
C ALA A 373 -13.41 -20.42 37.36
N GLU A 374 -12.54 -21.26 36.81
CA GLU A 374 -11.61 -20.87 35.74
C GLU A 374 -12.36 -20.48 34.47
N LEU A 375 -13.44 -21.18 34.11
CA LEU A 375 -14.28 -20.82 32.97
C LEU A 375 -14.95 -19.45 33.14
N VAL A 376 -15.44 -19.17 34.35
CA VAL A 376 -16.03 -17.86 34.68
C VAL A 376 -14.97 -16.76 34.61
N GLN A 377 -13.77 -17.01 35.15
CA GLN A 377 -12.66 -16.07 35.10
C GLN A 377 -12.26 -15.73 33.64
N MET A 378 -12.35 -16.70 32.72
CA MET A 378 -12.08 -16.44 31.29
C MET A 378 -13.10 -15.49 30.67
N VAL A 379 -14.35 -15.53 31.11
CA VAL A 379 -15.37 -14.54 30.68
C VAL A 379 -15.11 -13.17 31.32
N GLU A 380 -14.83 -13.12 32.62
CA GLU A 380 -14.54 -11.88 33.33
C GLU A 380 -13.29 -11.15 32.80
N THR A 381 -12.31 -11.91 32.31
CA THR A 381 -11.08 -11.37 31.70
C THR A 381 -11.19 -11.08 30.19
N GLY A 382 -12.38 -11.23 29.58
CA GLY A 382 -12.63 -10.95 28.18
C GLY A 382 -12.04 -11.97 27.21
N ARG A 383 -11.60 -13.16 27.68
CA ARG A 383 -11.11 -14.24 26.80
C ARG A 383 -12.23 -14.99 26.09
N ALA A 384 -13.45 -14.91 26.62
CA ALA A 384 -14.65 -15.43 25.99
C ALA A 384 -15.86 -14.57 26.37
N GLU A 385 -16.89 -14.60 25.51
CA GLU A 385 -18.16 -13.91 25.76
C GLU A 385 -19.00 -14.68 26.78
N LYS A 386 -18.95 -16.02 26.72
CA LYS A 386 -19.75 -16.93 27.56
C LYS A 386 -18.95 -18.16 27.98
N ALA A 387 -19.37 -18.78 29.07
CA ALA A 387 -18.82 -20.04 29.51
C ALA A 387 -19.89 -21.14 29.52
N ALA A 388 -19.47 -22.36 29.18
CA ALA A 388 -20.30 -23.55 29.23
C ALA A 388 -19.52 -24.71 29.87
N CYS A 389 -20.22 -25.65 30.50
CA CYS A 389 -19.64 -26.90 30.98
C CYS A 389 -20.64 -28.05 30.91
N VAL A 390 -20.16 -29.29 30.92
CA VAL A 390 -21.04 -30.47 30.97
C VAL A 390 -21.19 -30.93 32.41
N THR A 391 -22.43 -31.03 32.89
CA THR A 391 -22.78 -31.56 34.18
C THR A 391 -23.91 -32.56 34.00
N GLU A 392 -23.75 -33.78 34.54
CA GLU A 392 -24.76 -34.87 34.42
C GLU A 392 -25.19 -35.16 32.96
N GLY A 393 -24.24 -35.12 32.04
CA GLY A 393 -24.51 -35.36 30.61
C GLY A 393 -25.23 -34.24 29.87
N LYS A 394 -25.52 -33.10 30.52
CA LYS A 394 -26.14 -31.92 29.92
C LYS A 394 -25.18 -30.75 29.92
N VAL A 395 -25.24 -29.93 28.86
CA VAL A 395 -24.48 -28.68 28.81
C VAL A 395 -25.20 -27.61 29.60
N ARG A 396 -24.45 -26.99 30.50
CA ARG A 396 -24.87 -25.84 31.30
C ARG A 396 -24.11 -24.61 30.86
N VAL A 397 -24.82 -23.50 30.70
CA VAL A 397 -24.23 -22.21 30.30
C VAL A 397 -24.20 -21.27 31.51
N TRP A 398 -23.11 -20.55 31.68
CA TRP A 398 -22.98 -19.52 32.70
C TRP A 398 -23.77 -18.28 32.32
N SER A 399 -24.69 -17.87 33.21
CA SER A 399 -25.40 -16.58 33.15
C SER A 399 -24.66 -15.58 34.04
N GLY A 400 -24.03 -14.58 33.44
CA GLY A 400 -23.35 -13.50 34.16
C GLY A 400 -24.29 -12.63 34.99
N GLU A 401 -25.55 -12.46 34.54
CA GLU A 401 -26.57 -11.70 35.23
C GLU A 401 -27.02 -12.38 36.53
N GLU A 402 -27.27 -13.67 36.48
CA GLU A 402 -27.76 -14.44 37.64
C GLU A 402 -26.63 -15.09 38.42
N LYS A 403 -25.38 -15.01 37.96
CA LYS A 403 -24.20 -15.69 38.53
C LYS A 403 -24.44 -17.19 38.77
N ALA A 404 -25.14 -17.85 37.87
CA ALA A 404 -25.55 -19.24 37.94
C ALA A 404 -25.31 -20.02 36.64
N TRP A 405 -25.16 -21.34 36.78
CA TRP A 405 -25.06 -22.28 35.67
C TRP A 405 -26.45 -22.84 35.30
N LYS A 406 -26.98 -22.50 34.16
CA LYS A 406 -28.28 -22.94 33.65
C LYS A 406 -28.19 -24.10 32.70
#